data_983a2941941cc12b45e85701488ef284
#
_entry.id   983a2941941cc12b45e85701488ef284
#
_cell.length_a   1.000
_cell.length_b   1.000
_cell.length_c   1.000
_cell.angle_alpha   90.00
_cell.angle_beta   90.00
_cell.angle_gamma   90.00
#
_symmetry.space_group_name_H-M   'P 1'
#
loop_
_entity.id
_entity.type
_entity.pdbx_description
1 polymer ?
#
loop_
_entity_poly.entity_id
_entity_poly.type
_entity_poly.pdbx_seq_one_letter_code
_entity_poly.pdbx_strand_id
1 'polypeptide(L)'
;MRAGYLKPQASGGEGQLVTDYGVQRFTADWDNPSHRGKRLLAEFLGVAGLMVILSGVAAILARFAGANVPPYQVVAIAAITSGAYLVAAIYFLGDMSAHFDPVVTLAFGIRRDMSWGMVVLYWIAQFSGAGCGSLLIRSLVGSGNNLAATLPPPHMRLQAVIFEAVITFGLVLLVLSMANGPKLNGPFTPIAVGFWIVAASMMGGAFEGASMNPARSFGPALATLHFADYWIYVVGPVLGALAAVAVTRVFRGGSSAKEAAFALGAPGGPDAPE
;
A
#
# COMPACT_ATOMS: atom_id res chain seq x y z
N MET A 1 -32.13 -32.53 19.26
CA MET A 1 -30.86 -33.02 18.78
C MET A 1 -29.78 -32.05 19.25
N ARG A 2 -28.94 -32.44 20.20
CA ARG A 2 -27.85 -31.60 20.75
C ARG A 2 -26.61 -31.82 19.87
N ALA A 3 -26.13 -30.79 19.22
CA ALA A 3 -24.84 -30.81 18.53
C ALA A 3 -23.73 -30.82 19.59
N GLY A 4 -22.96 -31.91 19.61
CA GLY A 4 -21.81 -32.06 20.51
C GLY A 4 -20.64 -31.23 20.01
N TYR A 5 -20.19 -30.31 20.83
CA TYR A 5 -18.91 -29.63 20.64
C TYR A 5 -17.77 -30.61 20.97
N LEU A 6 -16.98 -30.99 19.98
CA LEU A 6 -15.72 -31.68 20.18
C LEU A 6 -14.68 -30.71 20.74
N LYS A 7 -14.16 -30.99 21.91
CA LYS A 7 -13.00 -30.28 22.49
C LYS A 7 -11.75 -30.55 21.65
N PRO A 8 -10.90 -29.55 21.34
CA PRO A 8 -9.62 -29.80 20.70
C PRO A 8 -8.68 -30.56 21.64
N GLN A 9 -8.10 -31.62 21.17
CA GLN A 9 -6.99 -32.29 21.87
C GLN A 9 -5.72 -31.44 21.73
N ALA A 10 -5.15 -31.05 22.86
CA ALA A 10 -3.83 -30.43 22.92
C ALA A 10 -2.77 -31.50 22.63
N SER A 11 -2.18 -31.48 21.44
CA SER A 11 -0.91 -32.15 21.13
C SER A 11 0.16 -31.09 20.96
N GLY A 12 1.19 -31.13 21.82
CA GLY A 12 2.34 -30.24 21.77
C GLY A 12 3.13 -30.42 20.48
N GLY A 13 3.29 -29.31 19.78
CA GLY A 13 4.06 -29.15 18.56
C GLY A 13 3.74 -27.79 18.01
N GLU A 14 4.76 -26.99 17.72
CA GLU A 14 4.72 -25.60 17.26
C GLU A 14 3.57 -25.32 16.27
N GLY A 15 2.73 -24.37 16.64
CA GLY A 15 1.39 -24.14 16.15
C GLY A 15 1.16 -24.01 14.66
N GLN A 16 0.68 -25.07 14.04
CA GLN A 16 -0.16 -24.97 12.86
C GLN A 16 -1.59 -24.60 13.29
N LEU A 17 -1.98 -23.35 13.10
CA LEU A 17 -3.36 -22.95 13.18
C LEU A 17 -4.11 -23.53 11.97
N VAL A 18 -4.71 -24.70 12.13
CA VAL A 18 -5.66 -25.28 11.18
C VAL A 18 -7.01 -24.61 11.42
N THR A 19 -7.53 -23.90 10.46
CA THR A 19 -8.90 -23.40 10.50
C THR A 19 -9.83 -24.31 9.74
N ASP A 20 -11.09 -24.46 10.21
CA ASP A 20 -12.14 -25.33 9.68
C ASP A 20 -12.51 -25.16 8.20
N TYR A 21 -11.90 -24.21 7.50
CA TYR A 21 -12.15 -23.94 6.09
C TYR A 21 -11.07 -24.43 5.12
N GLY A 22 -10.13 -25.27 5.58
CA GLY A 22 -9.13 -25.90 4.71
C GLY A 22 -8.15 -24.94 4.00
N VAL A 23 -8.19 -23.66 4.29
CA VAL A 23 -7.27 -22.66 3.73
C VAL A 23 -6.05 -22.62 4.65
N GLN A 24 -4.90 -23.06 4.14
CA GLN A 24 -3.61 -22.79 4.82
C GLN A 24 -3.43 -21.30 4.91
N ARG A 25 -3.63 -20.74 6.10
CA ARG A 25 -3.41 -19.32 6.35
C ARG A 25 -1.92 -19.08 6.45
N PHE A 26 -1.45 -18.05 5.73
CA PHE A 26 -0.07 -17.63 5.80
C PHE A 26 0.24 -17.21 7.24
N THR A 27 1.16 -17.93 7.88
CA THR A 27 1.71 -17.54 9.17
C THR A 27 2.61 -16.32 9.02
N ALA A 28 2.97 -15.67 10.12
CA ALA A 28 3.91 -14.52 10.16
C ALA A 28 5.32 -14.84 9.65
N ASP A 29 5.52 -15.98 9.06
CA ASP A 29 6.77 -16.42 8.47
C ASP A 29 6.99 -15.74 7.10
N TRP A 30 7.46 -14.52 7.15
CA TRP A 30 7.83 -13.73 5.98
C TRP A 30 8.93 -14.35 5.15
N ASP A 31 9.75 -15.17 5.77
CA ASP A 31 10.90 -15.78 5.13
C ASP A 31 10.60 -17.18 4.59
N ASN A 32 9.36 -17.69 4.79
CA ASN A 32 8.97 -18.99 4.26
C ASN A 32 9.08 -19.02 2.73
N PRO A 33 10.00 -19.81 2.16
CA PRO A 33 10.22 -19.83 0.72
C PRO A 33 8.99 -20.22 -0.09
N SER A 34 8.10 -21.06 0.49
CA SER A 34 6.88 -21.54 -0.19
C SER A 34 5.86 -20.41 -0.44
N HIS A 35 5.88 -19.37 0.38
CA HIS A 35 4.95 -18.24 0.27
C HIS A 35 5.56 -16.99 -0.36
N ARG A 36 6.89 -16.92 -0.43
CA ARG A 36 7.62 -15.75 -0.96
C ARG A 36 7.15 -15.34 -2.34
N GLY A 37 7.09 -16.28 -3.28
CA GLY A 37 6.68 -16.00 -4.66
C GLY A 37 5.26 -15.44 -4.76
N LYS A 38 4.31 -15.97 -3.98
CA LYS A 38 2.92 -15.51 -3.96
C LYS A 38 2.82 -14.08 -3.42
N ARG A 39 3.56 -13.77 -2.35
CA ARG A 39 3.62 -12.42 -1.78
C ARG A 39 4.20 -11.41 -2.75
N LEU A 40 5.34 -11.75 -3.39
CA LEU A 40 5.96 -10.87 -4.39
C LEU A 40 5.05 -10.65 -5.60
N LEU A 41 4.33 -11.69 -6.04
CA LEU A 41 3.34 -11.55 -7.11
C LEU A 41 2.17 -10.65 -6.68
N ALA A 42 1.67 -10.77 -5.44
CA ALA A 42 0.62 -9.89 -4.92
C ALA A 42 1.08 -8.43 -4.88
N GLU A 43 2.29 -8.15 -4.39
CA GLU A 43 2.88 -6.80 -4.37
C GLU A 43 3.04 -6.23 -5.79
N PHE A 44 3.55 -7.05 -6.73
CA PHE A 44 3.67 -6.65 -8.13
C PHE A 44 2.30 -6.32 -8.74
N LEU A 45 1.32 -7.21 -8.61
CA LEU A 45 -0.02 -7.05 -9.19
C LEU A 45 -0.76 -5.87 -8.54
N GLY A 46 -0.64 -5.70 -7.22
CA GLY A 46 -1.28 -4.61 -6.50
C GLY A 46 -0.78 -3.24 -6.97
N VAL A 47 0.54 -3.08 -7.14
CA VAL A 47 1.09 -1.81 -7.64
C VAL A 47 0.88 -1.64 -9.14
N ALA A 48 1.01 -2.72 -9.93
CA ALA A 48 0.73 -2.66 -11.37
C ALA A 48 -0.71 -2.22 -11.64
N GLY A 49 -1.68 -2.81 -10.94
CA GLY A 49 -3.08 -2.44 -11.06
C GLY A 49 -3.36 -1.01 -10.58
N LEU A 50 -2.71 -0.55 -9.48
CA LEU A 50 -2.79 0.84 -9.05
C LEU A 50 -2.36 1.78 -10.17
N MET A 51 -1.24 1.49 -10.84
CA MET A 51 -0.75 2.32 -11.93
C MET A 51 -1.60 2.21 -13.20
N VAL A 52 -2.17 1.04 -13.49
CA VAL A 52 -3.15 0.90 -14.59
C VAL A 52 -4.35 1.81 -14.36
N ILE A 53 -4.91 1.85 -13.16
CA ILE A 53 -6.04 2.72 -12.83
C ILE A 53 -5.64 4.18 -12.87
N LEU A 54 -4.60 4.56 -12.14
CA LEU A 54 -4.23 5.96 -11.94
C LEU A 54 -3.69 6.60 -13.23
N SER A 55 -2.72 5.97 -13.90
CA SER A 55 -2.21 6.42 -15.19
C SER A 55 -3.28 6.33 -16.28
N GLY A 56 -4.15 5.30 -16.20
CA GLY A 56 -5.28 5.11 -17.10
C GLY A 56 -6.29 6.24 -17.04
N VAL A 57 -6.73 6.62 -15.84
CA VAL A 57 -7.63 7.76 -15.65
C VAL A 57 -7.02 9.03 -16.25
N ALA A 58 -5.76 9.33 -15.94
CA ALA A 58 -5.10 10.53 -16.45
C ALA A 58 -5.03 10.54 -17.99
N ALA A 59 -4.58 9.46 -18.60
CA ALA A 59 -4.40 9.37 -20.05
C ALA A 59 -5.74 9.32 -20.82
N ILE A 60 -6.73 8.57 -20.31
CA ILE A 60 -8.05 8.43 -20.94
C ILE A 60 -8.82 9.75 -20.88
N LEU A 61 -8.84 10.43 -19.74
CA LEU A 61 -9.48 11.72 -19.63
C LEU A 61 -8.83 12.76 -20.55
N ALA A 62 -7.51 12.79 -20.63
CA ALA A 62 -6.81 13.69 -21.55
C ALA A 62 -7.13 13.43 -23.03
N ARG A 63 -7.33 12.16 -23.40
CA ARG A 63 -7.52 11.75 -24.80
C ARG A 63 -8.97 11.80 -25.27
N PHE A 64 -9.92 11.44 -24.40
CA PHE A 64 -11.30 11.16 -24.80
C PHE A 64 -12.36 12.05 -24.16
N ALA A 65 -12.06 12.72 -23.03
CA ALA A 65 -13.04 13.57 -22.35
C ALA A 65 -13.05 15.03 -22.87
N GLY A 66 -12.20 15.34 -23.87
CA GLY A 66 -12.11 16.67 -24.47
C GLY A 66 -11.20 17.64 -23.68
N ALA A 67 -10.84 18.75 -24.35
CA ALA A 67 -9.89 19.75 -23.83
C ALA A 67 -10.40 20.55 -22.62
N ASN A 68 -11.65 20.38 -22.22
CA ASN A 68 -12.33 21.22 -21.24
C ASN A 68 -12.54 20.55 -19.87
N VAL A 69 -11.88 19.42 -19.58
CA VAL A 69 -11.95 18.83 -18.23
C VAL A 69 -11.09 19.66 -17.28
N PRO A 70 -11.68 20.33 -16.28
CA PRO A 70 -10.90 21.12 -15.34
C PRO A 70 -9.90 20.24 -14.59
N PRO A 71 -8.66 20.71 -14.33
CA PRO A 71 -7.63 19.92 -13.66
C PRO A 71 -8.08 19.32 -12.32
N TYR A 72 -8.86 20.03 -11.52
CA TYR A 72 -9.38 19.53 -10.24
C TYR A 72 -10.35 18.36 -10.40
N GLN A 73 -11.08 18.24 -11.53
CA GLN A 73 -11.93 17.07 -11.81
C GLN A 73 -11.08 15.85 -12.13
N VAL A 74 -9.99 16.02 -12.87
CA VAL A 74 -9.03 14.93 -13.13
C VAL A 74 -8.45 14.43 -11.81
N VAL A 75 -8.04 15.34 -10.92
CA VAL A 75 -7.54 15.01 -9.58
C VAL A 75 -8.60 14.29 -8.77
N ALA A 76 -9.83 14.78 -8.73
CA ALA A 76 -10.90 14.15 -7.95
C ALA A 76 -11.23 12.73 -8.45
N ILE A 77 -11.34 12.54 -9.76
CA ILE A 77 -11.60 11.23 -10.36
C ILE A 77 -10.42 10.29 -10.06
N ALA A 78 -9.18 10.75 -10.24
CA ALA A 78 -7.99 9.95 -9.96
C ALA A 78 -7.89 9.57 -8.47
N ALA A 79 -8.20 10.48 -7.55
CA ALA A 79 -8.23 10.23 -6.12
C ALA A 79 -9.26 9.15 -5.73
N ILE A 80 -10.50 9.30 -6.21
CA ILE A 80 -11.58 8.36 -5.92
C ILE A 80 -11.28 6.98 -6.51
N THR A 81 -10.84 6.92 -7.76
CA THR A 81 -10.58 5.64 -8.43
C THR A 81 -9.37 4.91 -7.86
N SER A 82 -8.30 5.63 -7.49
CA SER A 82 -7.13 5.01 -6.85
C SER A 82 -7.45 4.48 -5.45
N GLY A 83 -8.20 5.24 -4.64
CA GLY A 83 -8.64 4.78 -3.33
C GLY A 83 -9.60 3.59 -3.43
N ALA A 84 -10.57 3.63 -4.34
CA ALA A 84 -11.48 2.51 -4.59
C ALA A 84 -10.74 1.25 -5.08
N TYR A 85 -9.74 1.42 -5.97
CA TYR A 85 -8.89 0.32 -6.38
C TYR A 85 -8.15 -0.29 -5.20
N LEU A 86 -7.54 0.53 -4.32
CA LEU A 86 -6.82 0.03 -3.15
C LEU A 86 -7.73 -0.72 -2.18
N VAL A 87 -8.97 -0.25 -1.96
CA VAL A 87 -9.97 -1.01 -1.20
C VAL A 87 -10.13 -2.40 -1.80
N ALA A 88 -10.41 -2.49 -3.11
CA ALA A 88 -10.60 -3.77 -3.80
C ALA A 88 -9.32 -4.63 -3.75
N ALA A 89 -8.15 -4.05 -4.09
CA ALA A 89 -6.88 -4.77 -4.15
C ALA A 89 -6.49 -5.37 -2.79
N ILE A 90 -6.68 -4.64 -1.69
CA ILE A 90 -6.40 -5.15 -0.35
C ILE A 90 -7.40 -6.26 0.02
N TYR A 91 -8.65 -6.20 -0.41
CA TYR A 91 -9.60 -7.30 -0.18
C TYR A 91 -9.24 -8.57 -0.93
N PHE A 92 -8.81 -8.50 -2.20
CA PHE A 92 -8.54 -9.73 -2.98
C PHE A 92 -7.08 -10.22 -2.96
N LEU A 93 -6.12 -9.38 -2.52
CA LEU A 93 -4.71 -9.77 -2.39
C LEU A 93 -4.21 -9.80 -0.94
N GLY A 94 -4.95 -9.21 -0.01
CA GLY A 94 -4.48 -8.97 1.35
C GLY A 94 -4.21 -10.22 2.18
N ASP A 95 -4.81 -11.35 1.82
CA ASP A 95 -4.50 -12.65 2.41
C ASP A 95 -3.09 -13.15 2.03
N MET A 96 -2.54 -12.65 0.91
CA MET A 96 -1.18 -12.93 0.46
C MET A 96 -0.21 -11.83 0.92
N SER A 97 -0.45 -10.61 0.48
CA SER A 97 0.26 -9.38 0.84
C SER A 97 -0.44 -8.16 0.27
N ALA A 98 -0.43 -7.04 0.99
CA ALA A 98 -1.05 -5.79 0.55
C ALA A 98 -0.34 -4.54 1.10
N HIS A 99 0.98 -4.47 1.00
CA HIS A 99 1.70 -3.23 1.26
C HIS A 99 1.56 -2.25 0.11
N PHE A 100 1.80 -2.70 -1.11
CA PHE A 100 1.73 -1.95 -2.37
C PHE A 100 2.49 -0.62 -2.35
N ASP A 101 3.42 -0.47 -1.39
CA ASP A 101 4.12 0.77 -1.12
C ASP A 101 5.48 0.51 -0.48
N PRO A 102 6.59 1.02 -1.06
CA PRO A 102 7.93 0.86 -0.52
C PRO A 102 8.12 1.43 0.89
N VAL A 103 7.44 2.53 1.25
CA VAL A 103 7.61 3.12 2.59
C VAL A 103 6.75 2.45 3.65
N VAL A 104 5.62 1.87 3.30
CA VAL A 104 4.87 0.95 4.17
C VAL A 104 5.73 -0.28 4.45
N THR A 105 6.32 -0.88 3.42
CA THR A 105 7.24 -2.02 3.56
C THR A 105 8.45 -1.66 4.43
N LEU A 106 9.04 -0.47 4.23
CA LEU A 106 10.12 0.05 5.06
C LEU A 106 9.72 0.15 6.54
N ALA A 107 8.52 0.66 6.81
CA ALA A 107 8.02 0.81 8.18
C ALA A 107 7.93 -0.54 8.91
N PHE A 108 7.43 -1.59 8.26
CA PHE A 108 7.43 -2.96 8.80
C PHE A 108 8.85 -3.52 8.99
N GLY A 109 9.77 -3.24 8.07
CA GLY A 109 11.19 -3.62 8.23
C GLY A 109 11.85 -2.96 9.45
N ILE A 110 11.61 -1.64 9.67
CA ILE A 110 12.14 -0.90 10.83
C ILE A 110 11.53 -1.39 12.14
N ARG A 111 10.26 -1.79 12.14
CA ARG A 111 9.61 -2.42 13.29
C ARG A 111 10.12 -3.84 13.55
N ARG A 112 10.86 -4.44 12.64
CA ARG A 112 11.34 -5.81 12.65
C ARG A 112 10.22 -6.86 12.47
N ASP A 113 9.15 -6.48 11.82
CA ASP A 113 8.06 -7.41 11.46
C ASP A 113 8.44 -8.28 10.26
N MET A 114 9.42 -7.88 9.47
CA MET A 114 9.95 -8.64 8.34
C MET A 114 11.46 -8.46 8.17
N SER A 115 12.13 -9.42 7.54
CA SER A 115 13.55 -9.36 7.26
C SER A 115 13.89 -8.32 6.18
N TRP A 116 15.08 -7.73 6.27
CA TRP A 116 15.55 -6.76 5.27
C TRP A 116 15.67 -7.37 3.87
N GLY A 117 15.97 -8.68 3.78
CA GLY A 117 15.96 -9.39 2.50
C GLY A 117 14.59 -9.36 1.82
N MET A 118 13.52 -9.56 2.60
CA MET A 118 12.15 -9.46 2.10
C MET A 118 11.76 -8.02 1.78
N VAL A 119 12.19 -7.02 2.55
CA VAL A 119 11.97 -5.60 2.22
C VAL A 119 12.50 -5.27 0.82
N VAL A 120 13.73 -5.69 0.52
CA VAL A 120 14.33 -5.45 -0.82
C VAL A 120 13.56 -6.16 -1.93
N LEU A 121 13.15 -7.42 -1.71
CA LEU A 121 12.37 -8.17 -2.70
C LEU A 121 11.00 -7.52 -2.95
N TYR A 122 10.32 -7.01 -1.90
CA TYR A 122 9.09 -6.25 -2.04
C TYR A 122 9.29 -4.98 -2.86
N TRP A 123 10.35 -4.21 -2.59
CA TRP A 123 10.68 -3.02 -3.39
C TRP A 123 10.85 -3.37 -4.86
N ILE A 124 11.60 -4.44 -5.18
CA ILE A 124 11.77 -4.88 -6.57
C ILE A 124 10.40 -5.19 -7.21
N ALA A 125 9.55 -5.94 -6.53
CA ALA A 125 8.21 -6.27 -7.03
C ALA A 125 7.34 -5.02 -7.23
N GLN A 126 7.33 -4.11 -6.25
CA GLN A 126 6.55 -2.88 -6.27
C GLN A 126 7.00 -1.92 -7.38
N PHE A 127 8.30 -1.65 -7.51
CA PHE A 127 8.83 -0.79 -8.57
C PHE A 127 8.63 -1.40 -9.97
N SER A 128 8.82 -2.72 -10.10
CA SER A 128 8.57 -3.42 -11.36
C SER A 128 7.09 -3.34 -11.75
N GLY A 129 6.18 -3.55 -10.79
CA GLY A 129 4.73 -3.42 -11.00
C GLY A 129 4.35 -2.02 -11.44
N ALA A 130 4.90 -0.99 -10.77
CA ALA A 130 4.65 0.41 -11.13
C ALA A 130 5.08 0.74 -12.56
N GLY A 131 6.28 0.33 -12.94
CA GLY A 131 6.79 0.51 -14.29
C GLY A 131 5.91 -0.20 -15.33
N CYS A 132 5.62 -1.48 -15.11
CA CYS A 132 4.78 -2.27 -16.02
C CYS A 132 3.38 -1.66 -16.19
N GLY A 133 2.71 -1.27 -15.10
CA GLY A 133 1.36 -0.67 -15.17
C GLY A 133 1.34 0.64 -15.96
N SER A 134 2.26 1.55 -15.69
CA SER A 134 2.34 2.84 -16.39
C SER A 134 2.75 2.68 -17.86
N LEU A 135 3.71 1.80 -18.17
CA LEU A 135 4.14 1.51 -19.55
C LEU A 135 3.01 0.84 -20.36
N LEU A 136 2.24 -0.05 -19.74
CA LEU A 136 1.06 -0.65 -20.38
C LEU A 136 0.07 0.44 -20.80
N ILE A 137 -0.29 1.34 -19.90
CA ILE A 137 -1.22 2.44 -20.23
C ILE A 137 -0.64 3.35 -21.30
N ARG A 138 0.64 3.72 -21.20
CA ARG A 138 1.30 4.49 -22.25
C ARG A 138 1.20 3.83 -23.62
N SER A 139 1.38 2.53 -23.70
CA SER A 139 1.31 1.79 -24.97
C SER A 139 -0.10 1.71 -25.55
N LEU A 140 -1.13 1.63 -24.69
CA LEU A 140 -2.52 1.48 -25.12
C LEU A 140 -3.19 2.82 -25.48
N VAL A 141 -2.97 3.86 -24.67
CA VAL A 141 -3.72 5.11 -24.79
C VAL A 141 -2.84 6.37 -24.86
N GLY A 142 -1.52 6.24 -24.72
CA GLY A 142 -0.59 7.35 -24.76
C GLY A 142 -0.29 7.93 -23.38
N SER A 143 0.41 9.09 -23.35
CA SER A 143 0.93 9.71 -22.13
C SER A 143 0.16 10.97 -21.69
N GLY A 144 -1.13 11.03 -21.99
CA GLY A 144 -1.96 12.18 -21.61
C GLY A 144 -1.90 12.49 -20.11
N ASN A 145 -1.95 13.77 -19.75
CA ASN A 145 -1.76 14.26 -18.38
C ASN A 145 -0.54 13.65 -17.66
N ASN A 146 0.56 13.43 -18.40
CA ASN A 146 1.80 12.83 -17.91
C ASN A 146 1.58 11.52 -17.12
N LEU A 147 0.52 10.74 -17.43
CA LEU A 147 0.19 9.49 -16.74
C LEU A 147 -0.02 9.66 -15.23
N ALA A 148 -0.51 10.79 -14.78
CA ALA A 148 -0.63 11.19 -13.37
C ALA A 148 0.73 11.30 -12.65
N ALA A 149 1.79 11.74 -13.33
CA ALA A 149 3.08 12.01 -12.71
C ALA A 149 2.94 13.03 -11.57
N THR A 150 3.69 12.81 -10.51
CA THR A 150 3.81 13.73 -9.39
C THR A 150 4.89 14.77 -9.72
N LEU A 151 4.52 16.04 -9.65
CA LEU A 151 5.41 17.15 -10.00
C LEU A 151 5.14 18.32 -9.06
N PRO A 152 6.13 18.82 -8.33
CA PRO A 152 5.94 19.97 -7.46
C PRO A 152 5.81 21.25 -8.30
N PRO A 153 5.09 22.27 -7.82
CA PRO A 153 5.12 23.58 -8.43
C PRO A 153 6.54 24.16 -8.43
N PRO A 154 6.90 25.00 -9.41
CA PRO A 154 8.18 25.67 -9.43
C PRO A 154 8.47 26.38 -8.10
N HIS A 155 9.70 26.24 -7.58
CA HIS A 155 10.17 26.86 -6.33
C HIS A 155 9.50 26.35 -5.03
N MET A 156 8.66 25.31 -5.05
CA MET A 156 7.97 24.77 -3.88
C MET A 156 8.46 23.35 -3.48
N ARG A 157 9.71 23.00 -3.81
CA ARG A 157 10.26 21.66 -3.52
C ARG A 157 10.25 21.31 -2.04
N LEU A 158 10.67 22.24 -1.17
CA LEU A 158 10.67 22.01 0.28
C LEU A 158 9.24 21.80 0.81
N GLN A 159 8.30 22.63 0.35
CA GLN A 159 6.89 22.49 0.72
C GLN A 159 6.33 21.14 0.27
N ALA A 160 6.70 20.65 -0.93
CA ALA A 160 6.29 19.35 -1.43
C ALA A 160 6.89 18.21 -0.58
N VAL A 161 8.17 18.28 -0.17
CA VAL A 161 8.76 17.31 0.76
C VAL A 161 8.01 17.26 2.09
N ILE A 162 7.72 18.44 2.68
CA ILE A 162 7.00 18.52 3.95
C ILE A 162 5.58 17.97 3.79
N PHE A 163 4.91 18.32 2.71
CA PHE A 163 3.56 17.86 2.43
C PHE A 163 3.52 16.33 2.27
N GLU A 164 4.40 15.75 1.46
CA GLU A 164 4.56 14.31 1.31
C GLU A 164 4.84 13.62 2.65
N ALA A 165 5.70 14.22 3.49
CA ALA A 165 5.96 13.67 4.82
C ALA A 165 4.70 13.65 5.69
N VAL A 166 3.88 14.70 5.65
CA VAL A 166 2.63 14.80 6.44
C VAL A 166 1.59 13.76 5.99
N ILE A 167 1.33 13.67 4.68
CA ILE A 167 0.31 12.75 4.18
C ILE A 167 0.76 11.29 4.29
N THR A 168 2.04 11.00 4.12
CA THR A 168 2.61 9.66 4.31
C THR A 168 2.66 9.28 5.80
N PHE A 169 2.97 10.22 6.69
CA PHE A 169 2.87 10.00 8.14
C PHE A 169 1.47 9.49 8.52
N GLY A 170 0.42 10.13 8.02
CA GLY A 170 -0.95 9.70 8.31
C GLY A 170 -1.26 8.32 7.73
N LEU A 171 -0.86 8.04 6.48
CA LEU A 171 -1.05 6.72 5.86
C LEU A 171 -0.36 5.62 6.66
N VAL A 172 0.94 5.78 6.96
CA VAL A 172 1.73 4.76 7.65
C VAL A 172 1.25 4.61 9.10
N LEU A 173 0.92 5.72 9.79
CA LEU A 173 0.35 5.66 11.14
C LEU A 173 -0.97 4.88 11.16
N LEU A 174 -1.85 5.11 10.16
CA LEU A 174 -3.10 4.37 10.00
C LEU A 174 -2.81 2.88 9.82
N VAL A 175 -1.95 2.52 8.85
CA VAL A 175 -1.61 1.11 8.56
C VAL A 175 -1.02 0.43 9.80
N LEU A 176 -0.03 1.04 10.45
CA LEU A 176 0.57 0.47 11.65
C LEU A 176 -0.39 0.42 12.83
N SER A 177 -1.37 1.32 12.89
CA SER A 177 -2.41 1.32 13.93
C SER A 177 -3.44 0.22 13.72
N MET A 178 -3.74 -0.11 12.47
CA MET A 178 -4.65 -1.22 12.12
C MET A 178 -3.97 -2.58 12.31
N ALA A 179 -2.64 -2.62 12.14
CA ALA A 179 -1.83 -3.83 12.28
C ALA A 179 -1.34 -4.11 13.71
N ASN A 180 -1.45 -3.16 14.65
CA ASN A 180 -0.82 -3.22 15.96
C ASN A 180 -1.66 -2.50 17.01
N GLY A 181 -2.90 -2.86 17.16
CA GLY A 181 -3.75 -2.22 18.17
C GLY A 181 -4.82 -3.16 18.72
N PRO A 182 -5.39 -2.83 19.91
CA PRO A 182 -6.44 -3.65 20.52
C PRO A 182 -7.73 -3.73 19.68
N LYS A 183 -7.83 -2.89 18.64
CA LYS A 183 -8.92 -2.89 17.65
C LYS A 183 -8.36 -3.13 16.27
N LEU A 184 -7.76 -4.29 16.05
CA LEU A 184 -7.38 -4.74 14.72
C LEU A 184 -8.65 -5.05 13.93
N ASN A 185 -9.14 -4.03 13.23
CA ASN A 185 -10.31 -4.15 12.38
C ASN A 185 -9.90 -4.68 11.00
N GLY A 186 -9.36 -5.92 10.94
CA GLY A 186 -8.90 -6.54 9.71
C GLY A 186 -9.83 -6.35 8.51
N PRO A 187 -11.14 -6.63 8.64
CA PRO A 187 -12.10 -6.42 7.56
C PRO A 187 -12.28 -4.96 7.12
N PHE A 188 -11.97 -4.01 8.00
CA PHE A 188 -12.14 -2.57 7.73
C PHE A 188 -10.85 -1.86 7.32
N THR A 189 -9.69 -2.52 7.43
CA THR A 189 -8.40 -1.93 7.01
C THR A 189 -8.41 -1.47 5.55
N PRO A 190 -8.91 -2.26 4.59
CA PRO A 190 -8.97 -1.82 3.20
C PRO A 190 -9.75 -0.52 3.01
N ILE A 191 -10.90 -0.41 3.69
CA ILE A 191 -11.77 0.77 3.63
C ILE A 191 -11.05 1.99 4.21
N ALA A 192 -10.42 1.84 5.38
CA ALA A 192 -9.70 2.93 6.04
C ALA A 192 -8.53 3.44 5.19
N VAL A 193 -7.73 2.53 4.61
CA VAL A 193 -6.63 2.88 3.71
C VAL A 193 -7.15 3.59 2.46
N GLY A 194 -8.18 3.04 1.80
CA GLY A 194 -8.74 3.65 0.59
C GLY A 194 -9.30 5.05 0.84
N PHE A 195 -10.01 5.28 1.94
CA PHE A 195 -10.50 6.62 2.30
C PHE A 195 -9.37 7.59 2.64
N TRP A 196 -8.30 7.14 3.29
CA TRP A 196 -7.12 7.99 3.51
C TRP A 196 -6.51 8.42 2.18
N ILE A 197 -6.33 7.50 1.24
CA ILE A 197 -5.80 7.81 -0.09
C ILE A 197 -6.71 8.80 -0.82
N VAL A 198 -8.04 8.62 -0.80
CA VAL A 198 -8.98 9.60 -1.39
C VAL A 198 -8.79 10.96 -0.76
N ALA A 199 -8.82 11.07 0.58
CA ALA A 199 -8.75 12.34 1.29
C ALA A 199 -7.42 13.07 1.02
N ALA A 200 -6.28 12.37 1.16
CA ALA A 200 -4.96 12.94 0.93
C ALA A 200 -4.76 13.37 -0.54
N SER A 201 -5.20 12.52 -1.49
CA SER A 201 -5.07 12.82 -2.91
C SER A 201 -6.00 13.94 -3.36
N MET A 202 -7.21 14.06 -2.84
CA MET A 202 -8.09 15.20 -3.12
C MET A 202 -7.52 16.52 -2.55
N MET A 203 -6.88 16.45 -1.38
CA MET A 203 -6.27 17.62 -0.75
C MET A 203 -5.01 18.08 -1.50
N GLY A 204 -4.12 17.15 -1.85
CA GLY A 204 -2.78 17.45 -2.35
C GLY A 204 -2.56 17.22 -3.83
N GLY A 205 -3.46 16.51 -4.50
CA GLY A 205 -3.25 16.09 -5.88
C GLY A 205 -3.07 17.26 -6.87
N ALA A 206 -3.75 18.39 -6.65
CA ALA A 206 -3.59 19.59 -7.44
C ALA A 206 -2.32 20.38 -7.09
N PHE A 207 -1.75 20.16 -5.88
CA PHE A 207 -0.55 20.84 -5.44
C PHE A 207 0.71 20.19 -6.03
N GLU A 208 0.92 18.88 -5.77
CA GLU A 208 2.16 18.21 -6.19
C GLU A 208 1.94 16.74 -6.64
N GLY A 209 0.69 16.28 -6.65
CA GLY A 209 0.32 14.94 -7.08
C GLY A 209 -0.02 13.96 -5.96
N ALA A 210 0.25 14.30 -4.68
CA ALA A 210 -0.04 13.49 -3.48
C ALA A 210 0.36 12.03 -3.63
N SER A 211 1.67 11.78 -3.62
CA SER A 211 2.23 10.45 -3.90
C SER A 211 2.02 9.47 -2.77
N MET A 212 2.56 9.81 -1.59
CA MET A 212 2.70 8.93 -0.42
C MET A 212 3.48 7.63 -0.68
N ASN A 213 3.87 7.37 -1.93
CA ASN A 213 4.38 6.08 -2.39
C ASN A 213 5.45 6.26 -3.47
N PRO A 214 6.73 5.98 -3.20
CA PRO A 214 7.80 6.11 -4.18
C PRO A 214 7.58 5.29 -5.46
N ALA A 215 7.00 4.08 -5.37
CA ALA A 215 6.73 3.26 -6.55
C ALA A 215 5.62 3.86 -7.41
N ARG A 216 4.60 4.45 -6.80
CA ARG A 216 3.53 5.18 -7.52
C ARG A 216 4.09 6.35 -8.34
N SER A 217 5.04 7.09 -7.79
CA SER A 217 5.69 8.18 -8.54
C SER A 217 6.69 7.69 -9.59
N PHE A 218 7.34 6.56 -9.32
CA PHE A 218 8.30 5.95 -10.24
C PHE A 218 7.66 5.51 -11.56
N GLY A 219 6.46 4.92 -11.52
CA GLY A 219 5.81 4.37 -12.71
C GLY A 219 5.66 5.40 -13.84
N PRO A 220 4.97 6.54 -13.62
CA PRO A 220 4.86 7.61 -14.61
C PRO A 220 6.22 8.23 -14.97
N ALA A 221 7.11 8.43 -13.99
CA ALA A 221 8.45 8.97 -14.25
C ALA A 221 9.24 8.11 -15.22
N LEU A 222 9.20 6.77 -15.04
CA LEU A 222 9.80 5.80 -15.96
C LEU A 222 9.10 5.83 -17.33
N ALA A 223 7.78 5.82 -17.33
CA ALA A 223 7.01 5.77 -18.57
C ALA A 223 7.17 7.06 -19.42
N THR A 224 7.40 8.21 -18.80
CA THR A 224 7.62 9.49 -19.49
C THR A 224 9.09 9.87 -19.63
N LEU A 225 10.01 9.10 -19.03
CA LEU A 225 11.45 9.38 -18.90
C LEU A 225 11.74 10.73 -18.23
N HIS A 226 10.89 11.13 -17.29
CA HIS A 226 10.99 12.39 -16.57
C HIS A 226 11.16 12.15 -15.07
N PHE A 227 12.39 12.22 -14.57
CA PHE A 227 12.76 11.99 -13.16
C PHE A 227 13.12 13.28 -12.41
N ALA A 228 12.88 14.44 -13.03
CA ALA A 228 13.09 15.71 -12.33
C ALA A 228 12.25 15.72 -11.04
N ASP A 229 12.90 16.10 -9.94
CA ASP A 229 12.27 16.20 -8.63
C ASP A 229 11.69 14.88 -8.04
N TYR A 230 11.93 13.72 -8.67
CA TYR A 230 11.50 12.41 -8.15
C TYR A 230 11.98 12.14 -6.71
N TRP A 231 13.15 12.66 -6.35
CA TRP A 231 13.71 12.52 -5.01
C TRP A 231 12.78 13.02 -3.89
N ILE A 232 11.91 13.99 -4.17
CA ILE A 232 10.90 14.52 -3.24
C ILE A 232 9.97 13.41 -2.78
N TYR A 233 9.54 12.59 -3.73
CA TYR A 233 8.60 11.46 -3.54
C TYR A 233 9.27 10.21 -2.97
N VAL A 234 10.54 10.30 -2.66
CA VAL A 234 11.28 9.32 -1.85
C VAL A 234 11.54 9.90 -0.45
N VAL A 235 12.12 11.10 -0.38
CA VAL A 235 12.54 11.71 0.90
C VAL A 235 11.35 12.07 1.77
N GLY A 236 10.33 12.75 1.22
CA GLY A 236 9.12 13.11 1.96
C GLY A 236 8.42 11.90 2.57
N PRO A 237 8.04 10.89 1.75
CA PRO A 237 7.43 9.67 2.26
C PRO A 237 8.27 8.91 3.29
N VAL A 238 9.60 8.80 3.10
CA VAL A 238 10.48 8.16 4.08
C VAL A 238 10.45 8.90 5.42
N LEU A 239 10.53 10.23 5.43
CA LEU A 239 10.45 11.02 6.66
C LEU A 239 9.09 10.82 7.37
N GLY A 240 8.00 10.81 6.61
CA GLY A 240 6.66 10.53 7.14
C GLY A 240 6.55 9.14 7.77
N ALA A 241 7.07 8.11 7.08
CA ALA A 241 7.07 6.74 7.59
C ALA A 241 7.91 6.58 8.87
N LEU A 242 9.09 7.20 8.93
CA LEU A 242 9.93 7.19 10.14
C LEU A 242 9.21 7.84 11.33
N ALA A 243 8.58 8.99 11.12
CA ALA A 243 7.79 9.66 12.14
C ALA A 243 6.62 8.78 12.62
N ALA A 244 5.92 8.12 11.70
CA ALA A 244 4.81 7.22 12.03
C ALA A 244 5.27 6.01 12.87
N VAL A 245 6.40 5.39 12.51
CA VAL A 245 6.99 4.30 13.30
C VAL A 245 7.34 4.77 14.72
N ALA A 246 7.94 5.96 14.84
CA ALA A 246 8.29 6.52 16.16
C ALA A 246 7.03 6.74 17.02
N VAL A 247 6.00 7.38 16.47
CA VAL A 247 4.73 7.63 17.18
C VAL A 247 4.02 6.32 17.54
N THR A 248 4.01 5.35 16.64
CA THR A 248 3.39 4.04 16.90
C THR A 248 4.09 3.32 18.05
N ARG A 249 5.43 3.39 18.13
CA ARG A 249 6.18 2.82 19.25
C ARG A 249 5.83 3.46 20.59
N VAL A 250 5.64 4.79 20.61
CA VAL A 250 5.24 5.50 21.82
C VAL A 250 3.84 5.10 22.28
N PHE A 251 2.90 4.99 21.37
CA PHE A 251 1.50 4.73 21.72
C PHE A 251 1.17 3.25 21.96
N ARG A 252 1.87 2.33 21.30
CA ARG A 252 1.49 0.91 21.24
C ARG A 252 2.61 -0.07 21.60
N GLY A 253 3.82 0.43 21.82
CA GLY A 253 4.99 -0.43 22.10
C GLY A 253 5.54 -1.14 20.85
N GLY A 254 6.25 -2.25 21.08
CA GLY A 254 6.78 -3.10 20.00
C GLY A 254 5.70 -4.02 19.43
N SER A 255 5.88 -4.43 18.17
CA SER A 255 4.97 -5.43 17.55
C SER A 255 5.19 -6.83 18.12
N SER A 256 4.10 -7.59 18.22
CA SER A 256 4.16 -9.03 18.48
C SER A 256 4.16 -9.82 17.16
N ALA A 257 4.56 -11.09 17.20
CA ALA A 257 4.48 -11.98 16.03
C ALA A 257 3.03 -12.11 15.51
N LYS A 258 2.04 -12.07 16.41
CA LYS A 258 0.60 -12.13 16.07
C LYS A 258 0.16 -10.89 15.30
N GLU A 259 0.63 -9.70 15.71
CA GLU A 259 0.34 -8.43 15.04
C GLU A 259 1.07 -8.32 13.69
N ALA A 260 2.30 -8.83 13.60
CA ALA A 260 3.03 -8.93 12.35
C ALA A 260 2.30 -9.83 11.34
N ALA A 261 1.77 -10.98 11.79
CA ALA A 261 0.96 -11.87 10.97
C ALA A 261 -0.29 -11.18 10.43
N PHE A 262 -0.95 -10.39 11.26
CA PHE A 262 -2.14 -9.65 10.88
C PHE A 262 -1.85 -8.55 9.87
N ALA A 263 -0.74 -7.85 10.01
CA ALA A 263 -0.27 -6.84 9.05
C ALA A 263 -0.07 -7.42 7.64
N LEU A 264 0.16 -8.75 7.57
CA LEU A 264 0.28 -9.51 6.32
C LEU A 264 -1.05 -9.95 5.71
N GLY A 265 -2.16 -9.56 6.32
CA GLY A 265 -3.49 -10.02 5.89
C GLY A 265 -3.88 -11.38 6.47
N ALA A 266 -3.17 -11.92 7.46
CA ALA A 266 -3.63 -13.10 8.17
C ALA A 266 -4.90 -12.78 8.95
N PRO A 267 -6.00 -13.53 8.80
CA PRO A 267 -7.20 -13.32 9.58
C PRO A 267 -6.98 -13.79 11.03
N GLY A 268 -7.46 -13.01 11.97
CA GLY A 268 -7.37 -13.28 13.40
C GLY A 268 -6.61 -12.16 14.12
N GLY A 269 -7.35 -11.22 14.68
CA GLY A 269 -6.81 -10.19 15.56
C GLY A 269 -6.29 -10.79 16.87
N PRO A 270 -5.72 -9.97 17.77
CA PRO A 270 -5.20 -10.39 19.06
C PRO A 270 -6.27 -11.03 19.97
N ASP A 271 -7.54 -10.82 19.67
CA ASP A 271 -8.69 -11.37 20.40
C ASP A 271 -9.28 -12.64 19.74
N ALA A 272 -8.64 -13.17 18.69
CA ALA A 272 -9.05 -14.44 18.13
C ALA A 272 -8.79 -15.55 19.19
N PRO A 273 -9.79 -16.39 19.53
CA PRO A 273 -9.59 -17.44 20.50
C PRO A 273 -8.45 -18.35 20.08
N GLU A 274 -7.61 -18.71 21.06
CA GLU A 274 -6.47 -19.63 20.89
C GLU A 274 -6.90 -21.01 20.37
#